data_f29f5ae649632b350656abc5cb324dc9
#
_entry.id   f29f5ae649632b350656abc5cb324dc9
#
_cell.length_a   1.000
_cell.length_b   1.000
_cell.length_c   1.000
_cell.angle_alpha   90.00
_cell.angle_beta   90.00
_cell.angle_gamma   90.00
#
_symmetry.space_group_name_H-M   'P 1'
#
loop_
_entity.id
_entity.type
_entity.pdbx_description
1 polymer ?
#
loop_
_entity_poly.entity_id
_entity_poly.type
_entity_poly.pdbx_seq_one_letter_code
_entity_poly.pdbx_strand_id
1 'polypeptide(L)'
;AYITRNQSDPFAAELVNQFTKQAEDYADTFTLDTFDSQADSEKENSIIEDCITKKYDCIIVQPNDGNLQQPYCQKVLDAGIFCITTNAAIRELEGGSWVDGDPYAQGEAIAKLAAEAVPEGGTVGILNCMPGNFHTTSRYNAIKDEFIDKRDDVKIIGDYMEEEATEAAAMATMEDWATSYGRIDCMLTTADLLGNGAYEAVKDDDTYDGMLVYSVDCLAKTVLEIKDGVYTAAVYQNPPALAAANLKAAYDLLTGAETVVNTSVDSLLCTSDNVDQFIQMYIDQGQITEDEAKSHGYEAGSAKSILD
;
A
#
# COMPACT_ATOMS: atom_id res chain seq x y z
N ALA A 1 17.81 -1.62 -12.66
CA ALA A 1 17.45 -0.51 -11.75
C ALA A 1 16.08 -0.74 -11.14
N TYR A 2 15.88 -0.32 -9.90
CA TYR A 2 14.55 -0.15 -9.29
C TYR A 2 14.37 1.33 -8.91
N ILE A 3 13.33 1.95 -9.42
CA ILE A 3 12.97 3.34 -9.16
C ILE A 3 11.73 3.35 -8.28
N THR A 4 11.90 3.72 -7.01
CA THR A 4 10.79 3.87 -6.07
C THR A 4 10.23 5.28 -6.10
N ARG A 5 8.92 5.40 -5.85
CA ARG A 5 8.24 6.71 -5.86
C ARG A 5 8.65 7.61 -4.70
N ASN A 6 8.82 7.07 -3.49
CA ASN A 6 9.14 7.89 -2.32
C ASN A 6 9.57 7.03 -1.13
N GLN A 7 10.83 7.07 -0.74
CA GLN A 7 11.33 6.34 0.44
C GLN A 7 10.91 6.94 1.79
N SER A 8 10.29 8.11 1.80
CA SER A 8 9.66 8.65 3.01
C SER A 8 8.27 8.06 3.28
N ASP A 9 7.67 7.38 2.29
CA ASP A 9 6.47 6.59 2.45
C ASP A 9 6.86 5.23 3.06
N PRO A 10 6.30 4.85 4.24
CA PRO A 10 6.68 3.60 4.92
C PRO A 10 6.49 2.34 4.09
N PHE A 11 5.42 2.25 3.27
CA PHE A 11 5.21 1.12 2.39
C PHE A 11 6.28 1.05 1.28
N ALA A 12 6.59 2.18 0.63
CA ALA A 12 7.61 2.22 -0.40
C ALA A 12 9.02 1.94 0.15
N ALA A 13 9.32 2.41 1.37
CA ALA A 13 10.56 2.07 2.07
C ALA A 13 10.67 0.57 2.34
N GLU A 14 9.59 -0.07 2.82
CA GLU A 14 9.56 -1.51 3.03
C GLU A 14 9.78 -2.28 1.72
N LEU A 15 9.12 -1.86 0.65
CA LEU A 15 9.30 -2.49 -0.65
C LEU A 15 10.75 -2.39 -1.15
N VAL A 16 11.43 -1.23 -0.98
CA VAL A 16 12.86 -1.07 -1.28
C VAL A 16 13.71 -2.03 -0.45
N ASN A 17 13.42 -2.18 0.85
CA ASN A 17 14.14 -3.10 1.73
C ASN A 17 14.01 -4.55 1.23
N GLN A 18 12.79 -4.96 0.85
CA GLN A 18 12.54 -6.30 0.31
C GLN A 18 13.25 -6.53 -1.03
N PHE A 19 13.22 -5.56 -1.94
CA PHE A 19 13.97 -5.62 -3.20
C PHE A 19 15.46 -5.78 -2.95
N THR A 20 16.04 -4.97 -2.06
CA THR A 20 17.47 -4.98 -1.77
C THR A 20 17.91 -6.32 -1.15
N LYS A 21 17.15 -6.79 -0.16
CA LYS A 21 17.45 -8.05 0.53
C LYS A 21 17.35 -9.25 -0.41
N GLN A 22 16.28 -9.36 -1.17
CA GLN A 22 16.02 -10.52 -2.02
C GLN A 22 16.83 -10.51 -3.33
N ALA A 23 17.32 -9.34 -3.78
CA ALA A 23 18.22 -9.25 -4.93
C ALA A 23 19.55 -10.01 -4.70
N GLU A 24 19.94 -10.22 -3.44
CA GLU A 24 21.14 -11.01 -3.10
C GLU A 24 21.04 -12.46 -3.61
N ASP A 25 19.84 -13.04 -3.67
CA ASP A 25 19.58 -14.37 -4.19
C ASP A 25 19.85 -14.50 -5.72
N TYR A 26 19.92 -13.36 -6.41
CA TYR A 26 20.17 -13.28 -7.85
C TYR A 26 21.55 -12.71 -8.21
N ALA A 27 22.46 -12.58 -7.22
CA ALA A 27 23.75 -11.90 -7.40
C ALA A 27 24.66 -12.54 -8.48
N ASP A 28 24.47 -13.81 -8.81
CA ASP A 28 25.17 -14.49 -9.91
C ASP A 28 24.67 -14.10 -11.29
N THR A 29 23.50 -13.43 -11.40
CA THR A 29 22.84 -13.08 -12.67
C THR A 29 22.82 -11.57 -12.89
N PHE A 30 22.43 -10.78 -11.88
CA PHE A 30 22.36 -9.32 -11.97
C PHE A 30 22.66 -8.66 -10.62
N THR A 31 22.93 -7.35 -10.67
CA THR A 31 22.98 -6.46 -9.51
C THR A 31 21.82 -5.47 -9.56
N LEU A 32 21.36 -5.00 -8.40
CA LEU A 32 20.26 -4.05 -8.27
C LEU A 32 20.74 -2.70 -7.75
N ASP A 33 20.50 -1.65 -8.53
CA ASP A 33 20.63 -0.26 -8.06
C ASP A 33 19.24 0.30 -7.77
N THR A 34 19.08 1.00 -6.65
CA THR A 34 17.81 1.62 -6.24
C THR A 34 17.88 3.13 -6.32
N PHE A 35 16.79 3.76 -6.76
CA PHE A 35 16.66 5.21 -6.92
C PHE A 35 15.36 5.69 -6.29
N ASP A 36 15.38 6.88 -5.69
CA ASP A 36 14.24 7.50 -5.03
C ASP A 36 13.81 8.77 -5.78
N SER A 37 12.59 8.76 -6.32
CA SER A 37 12.01 9.93 -7.00
C SER A 37 11.47 11.00 -6.05
N GLN A 38 11.32 10.70 -4.75
CA GLN A 38 10.88 11.64 -3.71
C GLN A 38 9.48 12.24 -3.98
N ALA A 39 8.56 11.42 -4.49
CA ALA A 39 7.21 11.83 -4.90
C ALA A 39 7.19 12.91 -6.01
N ASP A 40 8.28 13.08 -6.75
CA ASP A 40 8.42 14.05 -7.84
C ASP A 40 8.45 13.33 -9.20
N SER A 41 7.36 13.47 -9.98
CA SER A 41 7.22 12.83 -11.28
C SER A 41 8.24 13.32 -12.32
N GLU A 42 8.71 14.59 -12.26
CA GLU A 42 9.73 15.10 -13.15
C GLU A 42 11.10 14.50 -12.82
N LYS A 43 11.40 14.38 -11.52
CA LYS A 43 12.59 13.69 -11.05
C LYS A 43 12.56 12.20 -11.42
N GLU A 44 11.42 11.53 -11.27
CA GLU A 44 11.26 10.14 -11.69
C GLU A 44 11.56 9.97 -13.18
N ASN A 45 10.98 10.83 -14.03
CA ASN A 45 11.23 10.84 -15.46
C ASN A 45 12.72 11.04 -15.80
N SER A 46 13.39 11.95 -15.07
CA SER A 46 14.83 12.20 -15.23
C SER A 46 15.66 10.97 -14.83
N ILE A 47 15.30 10.27 -13.76
CA ILE A 47 15.98 9.05 -13.34
C ILE A 47 15.80 7.93 -14.39
N ILE A 48 14.60 7.79 -14.98
CA ILE A 48 14.35 6.82 -16.06
C ILE A 48 15.28 7.12 -17.26
N GLU A 49 15.36 8.38 -17.70
CA GLU A 49 16.24 8.77 -18.82
C GLU A 49 17.73 8.56 -18.51
N ASP A 50 18.15 8.81 -17.27
CA ASP A 50 19.51 8.52 -16.80
C ASP A 50 19.81 7.02 -16.85
N CYS A 51 18.87 6.17 -16.42
CA CYS A 51 19.02 4.72 -16.48
C CYS A 51 19.10 4.21 -17.93
N ILE A 52 18.32 4.79 -18.86
CA ILE A 52 18.44 4.49 -20.30
C ILE A 52 19.85 4.87 -20.82
N THR A 53 20.32 6.07 -20.47
CA THR A 53 21.65 6.57 -20.90
C THR A 53 22.78 5.70 -20.35
N LYS A 54 22.64 5.21 -19.11
CA LYS A 54 23.60 4.31 -18.46
C LYS A 54 23.50 2.88 -18.96
N LYS A 55 22.51 2.57 -19.79
CA LYS A 55 22.25 1.25 -20.39
C LYS A 55 22.03 0.15 -19.36
N TYR A 56 21.12 0.39 -18.43
CA TYR A 56 20.62 -0.69 -17.58
C TYR A 56 19.94 -1.76 -18.45
N ASP A 57 20.05 -3.02 -18.08
CA ASP A 57 19.46 -4.13 -18.84
C ASP A 57 17.96 -4.28 -18.56
N CYS A 58 17.53 -3.90 -17.34
CA CYS A 58 16.13 -3.90 -16.91
C CYS A 58 15.87 -2.72 -15.96
N ILE A 59 14.74 -2.05 -16.14
CA ILE A 59 14.31 -0.93 -15.29
C ILE A 59 12.93 -1.27 -14.72
N ILE A 60 12.85 -1.37 -13.38
CA ILE A 60 11.61 -1.56 -12.63
C ILE A 60 11.18 -0.19 -12.11
N VAL A 61 9.96 0.24 -12.44
CA VAL A 61 9.42 1.56 -12.06
C VAL A 61 8.21 1.37 -11.16
N GLN A 62 8.22 2.05 -10.01
CA GLN A 62 7.05 2.25 -9.16
C GLN A 62 6.49 3.66 -9.44
N PRO A 63 5.50 3.83 -10.34
CA PRO A 63 5.11 5.14 -10.83
C PRO A 63 4.49 6.04 -9.74
N ASN A 64 4.83 7.31 -9.74
CA ASN A 64 4.08 8.34 -9.02
C ASN A 64 2.69 8.55 -9.66
N ASP A 65 2.68 8.75 -10.97
CA ASP A 65 1.48 8.88 -11.81
C ASP A 65 1.67 8.09 -13.11
N GLY A 66 0.85 7.06 -13.33
CA GLY A 66 0.98 6.18 -14.48
C GLY A 66 0.91 6.93 -15.82
N ASN A 67 0.11 8.00 -15.93
CA ASN A 67 -0.02 8.77 -17.16
C ASN A 67 1.25 9.59 -17.46
N LEU A 68 1.88 10.14 -16.42
CA LEU A 68 3.11 10.95 -16.58
C LEU A 68 4.33 10.08 -16.84
N GLN A 69 4.40 8.87 -16.26
CA GLN A 69 5.53 7.96 -16.45
C GLN A 69 5.41 7.04 -17.68
N GLN A 70 4.20 6.77 -18.19
CA GLN A 70 4.00 5.88 -19.34
C GLN A 70 4.86 6.25 -20.57
N PRO A 71 4.97 7.53 -21.00
CA PRO A 71 5.82 7.88 -22.15
C PRO A 71 7.31 7.60 -21.91
N TYR A 72 7.77 7.68 -20.66
CA TYR A 72 9.16 7.40 -20.30
C TYR A 72 9.43 5.90 -20.19
N CYS A 73 8.48 5.12 -19.66
CA CYS A 73 8.52 3.66 -19.71
C CYS A 73 8.54 3.15 -21.18
N GLN A 74 7.82 3.82 -22.07
CA GLN A 74 7.91 3.51 -23.52
C GLN A 74 9.30 3.78 -24.08
N LYS A 75 9.97 4.89 -23.70
CA LYS A 75 11.36 5.14 -24.11
C LYS A 75 12.34 4.05 -23.64
N VAL A 76 12.08 3.44 -22.46
CA VAL A 76 12.88 2.29 -21.98
C VAL A 76 12.79 1.14 -22.98
N LEU A 77 11.56 0.79 -23.38
CA LEU A 77 11.31 -0.30 -24.36
C LEU A 77 11.87 0.04 -25.74
N ASP A 78 11.71 1.27 -26.20
CA ASP A 78 12.25 1.74 -27.49
C ASP A 78 13.79 1.70 -27.53
N ALA A 79 14.45 1.81 -26.37
CA ALA A 79 15.89 1.63 -26.24
C ALA A 79 16.33 0.16 -26.20
N GLY A 80 15.40 -0.80 -26.26
CA GLY A 80 15.67 -2.22 -26.17
C GLY A 80 15.97 -2.72 -24.75
N ILE A 81 15.54 -1.97 -23.73
CA ILE A 81 15.72 -2.28 -22.31
C ILE A 81 14.40 -2.85 -21.77
N PHE A 82 14.47 -3.88 -20.94
CA PHE A 82 13.26 -4.40 -20.29
C PHE A 82 12.68 -3.39 -19.31
N CYS A 83 11.36 -3.21 -19.37
CA CYS A 83 10.62 -2.32 -18.46
C CYS A 83 9.58 -3.13 -17.69
N ILE A 84 9.64 -3.06 -16.36
CA ILE A 84 8.64 -3.62 -15.45
C ILE A 84 8.02 -2.46 -14.68
N THR A 85 6.70 -2.39 -14.60
CA THR A 85 6.02 -1.44 -13.72
C THR A 85 5.36 -2.17 -12.55
N THR A 86 5.41 -1.57 -11.35
CA THR A 86 4.97 -2.22 -10.11
C THR A 86 4.30 -1.23 -9.16
N ASN A 87 3.42 -1.70 -8.28
CA ASN A 87 2.74 -0.93 -7.24
C ASN A 87 2.20 0.43 -7.75
N ALA A 88 1.13 0.41 -8.48
CA ALA A 88 0.52 1.31 -9.44
C ALA A 88 0.99 1.06 -10.89
N ALA A 89 1.05 -0.21 -11.26
CA ALA A 89 1.59 -0.64 -12.54
C ALA A 89 0.83 -0.06 -13.74
N ILE A 90 1.58 0.29 -14.78
CA ILE A 90 1.05 0.73 -16.07
C ILE A 90 0.77 -0.52 -16.92
N ARG A 91 -0.46 -1.05 -16.80
CA ARG A 91 -0.83 -2.34 -17.40
C ARG A 91 -1.01 -2.29 -18.93
N GLU A 92 -1.20 -1.09 -19.49
CA GLU A 92 -1.44 -0.88 -20.93
C GLU A 92 -0.15 -0.50 -21.69
N LEU A 93 1.03 -0.72 -21.08
CA LEU A 93 2.31 -0.46 -21.72
C LEU A 93 2.62 -1.59 -22.72
N GLU A 94 2.51 -1.31 -24.02
CA GLU A 94 2.73 -2.31 -25.08
C GLU A 94 4.19 -2.81 -25.09
N GLY A 95 4.38 -4.12 -24.93
CA GLY A 95 5.70 -4.75 -24.81
C GLY A 95 6.36 -4.61 -23.42
N GLY A 96 5.75 -3.86 -22.50
CA GLY A 96 6.18 -3.78 -21.12
C GLY A 96 5.68 -4.93 -20.27
N SER A 97 6.32 -5.11 -19.12
CA SER A 97 5.90 -6.06 -18.09
C SER A 97 5.28 -5.32 -16.91
N TRP A 98 4.44 -6.03 -16.14
CA TRP A 98 3.96 -5.51 -14.89
C TRP A 98 3.88 -6.61 -13.82
N VAL A 99 4.17 -6.22 -12.58
CA VAL A 99 4.00 -7.06 -11.40
C VAL A 99 3.35 -6.20 -10.33
N ASP A 100 2.12 -6.52 -9.94
CA ASP A 100 1.36 -5.67 -9.04
C ASP A 100 0.35 -6.47 -8.21
N GLY A 101 -0.16 -5.87 -7.13
CA GLY A 101 -1.35 -6.33 -6.44
C GLY A 101 -2.63 -6.01 -7.22
N ASP A 102 -3.77 -6.40 -6.65
CA ASP A 102 -5.08 -5.96 -7.11
C ASP A 102 -5.64 -4.89 -6.15
N PRO A 103 -5.48 -3.60 -6.46
CA PRO A 103 -5.93 -2.55 -5.56
C PRO A 103 -7.46 -2.46 -5.45
N TYR A 104 -8.22 -2.92 -6.45
CA TYR A 104 -9.66 -3.02 -6.33
C TYR A 104 -10.05 -4.08 -5.29
N ALA A 105 -9.45 -5.27 -5.36
CA ALA A 105 -9.67 -6.33 -4.38
C ALA A 105 -9.27 -5.92 -2.94
N GLN A 106 -8.23 -5.08 -2.81
CA GLN A 106 -7.82 -4.51 -1.51
C GLN A 106 -8.92 -3.62 -0.92
N GLY A 107 -9.45 -2.68 -1.70
CA GLY A 107 -10.56 -1.82 -1.29
C GLY A 107 -11.85 -2.60 -1.06
N GLU A 108 -12.14 -3.60 -1.91
CA GLU A 108 -13.29 -4.49 -1.78
C GLU A 108 -13.28 -5.23 -0.45
N ALA A 109 -12.11 -5.74 -0.01
CA ALA A 109 -12.00 -6.49 1.23
C ALA A 109 -12.40 -5.65 2.46
N ILE A 110 -11.90 -4.42 2.58
CA ILE A 110 -12.27 -3.53 3.69
C ILE A 110 -13.71 -3.02 3.58
N ALA A 111 -14.18 -2.73 2.36
CA ALA A 111 -15.53 -2.24 2.11
C ALA A 111 -16.60 -3.29 2.51
N LYS A 112 -16.39 -4.56 2.20
CA LYS A 112 -17.29 -5.66 2.58
C LYS A 112 -17.36 -5.83 4.10
N LEU A 113 -16.23 -5.78 4.80
CA LEU A 113 -16.21 -5.84 6.26
C LEU A 113 -16.97 -4.66 6.88
N ALA A 114 -16.73 -3.45 6.37
CA ALA A 114 -17.46 -2.28 6.83
C ALA A 114 -18.97 -2.38 6.56
N ALA A 115 -19.36 -2.91 5.38
CA ALA A 115 -20.77 -3.11 5.04
C ALA A 115 -21.51 -4.06 6.00
N GLU A 116 -20.79 -5.02 6.59
CA GLU A 116 -21.35 -5.95 7.58
C GLU A 116 -21.35 -5.37 9.00
N ALA A 117 -20.35 -4.54 9.34
CA ALA A 117 -20.11 -4.09 10.72
C ALA A 117 -20.76 -2.75 11.06
N VAL A 118 -20.88 -1.82 10.09
CA VAL A 118 -21.44 -0.49 10.33
C VAL A 118 -22.95 -0.61 10.61
N PRO A 119 -23.44 -0.10 11.77
CA PRO A 119 -24.84 -0.20 12.13
C PRO A 119 -25.75 0.61 11.18
N GLU A 120 -27.03 0.22 11.12
CA GLU A 120 -28.05 0.98 10.39
C GLU A 120 -28.11 2.44 10.90
N GLY A 121 -28.07 3.40 9.99
CA GLY A 121 -28.04 4.82 10.32
C GLY A 121 -26.68 5.34 10.79
N GLY A 122 -25.65 4.49 10.80
CA GLY A 122 -24.28 4.85 11.21
C GLY A 122 -23.68 5.95 10.34
N THR A 123 -22.73 6.69 10.92
CA THR A 123 -22.00 7.79 10.27
C THR A 123 -20.62 7.32 9.79
N VAL A 124 -20.26 7.64 8.56
CA VAL A 124 -19.04 7.13 7.92
C VAL A 124 -18.25 8.28 7.29
N GLY A 125 -16.96 8.33 7.60
CA GLY A 125 -15.99 9.16 6.92
C GLY A 125 -15.14 8.32 5.95
N ILE A 126 -14.84 8.87 4.77
CA ILE A 126 -13.99 8.23 3.76
C ILE A 126 -12.83 9.17 3.45
N LEU A 127 -11.61 8.67 3.63
CA LEU A 127 -10.40 9.38 3.25
C LEU A 127 -9.67 8.63 2.15
N ASN A 128 -9.49 9.31 1.04
CA ASN A 128 -8.65 8.89 -0.07
C ASN A 128 -7.44 9.83 -0.20
N CYS A 129 -6.45 9.50 -1.00
CA CYS A 129 -5.26 10.31 -1.18
C CYS A 129 -4.63 10.17 -2.57
N MET A 130 -3.67 11.04 -2.85
CA MET A 130 -2.84 11.00 -4.05
C MET A 130 -3.68 11.03 -5.33
N PRO A 131 -4.27 12.19 -5.69
CA PRO A 131 -5.04 12.35 -6.92
C PRO A 131 -4.27 11.84 -8.15
N GLY A 132 -4.92 11.01 -8.98
CA GLY A 132 -4.31 10.40 -10.16
C GLY A 132 -3.55 9.09 -9.90
N ASN A 133 -3.31 8.71 -8.65
CA ASN A 133 -2.71 7.42 -8.35
C ASN A 133 -3.70 6.27 -8.61
N PHE A 134 -3.27 5.27 -9.39
CA PHE A 134 -4.11 4.14 -9.80
C PHE A 134 -4.57 3.30 -8.59
N HIS A 135 -3.69 3.04 -7.63
CA HIS A 135 -4.00 2.20 -6.47
C HIS A 135 -5.07 2.81 -5.58
N THR A 136 -4.86 4.06 -5.14
CA THR A 136 -5.81 4.73 -4.24
C THR A 136 -7.15 4.98 -4.92
N THR A 137 -7.14 5.33 -6.21
CA THR A 137 -8.37 5.46 -7.02
C THR A 137 -9.12 4.13 -7.13
N SER A 138 -8.43 3.02 -7.38
CA SER A 138 -9.06 1.68 -7.49
C SER A 138 -9.64 1.21 -6.16
N ARG A 139 -8.93 1.42 -5.03
CA ARG A 139 -9.43 1.14 -3.68
C ARG A 139 -10.70 1.93 -3.38
N TYR A 140 -10.69 3.24 -3.70
CA TYR A 140 -11.85 4.10 -3.52
C TYR A 140 -13.05 3.64 -4.38
N ASN A 141 -12.82 3.26 -5.64
CA ASN A 141 -13.88 2.74 -6.49
C ASN A 141 -14.50 1.47 -5.89
N ALA A 142 -13.70 0.58 -5.33
CA ALA A 142 -14.21 -0.61 -4.64
C ALA A 142 -15.01 -0.23 -3.37
N ILE A 143 -14.56 0.75 -2.58
CA ILE A 143 -15.33 1.27 -1.44
C ILE A 143 -16.67 1.82 -1.92
N LYS A 144 -16.68 2.56 -3.03
CA LYS A 144 -17.92 3.07 -3.61
C LYS A 144 -18.87 1.94 -4.02
N ASP A 145 -18.39 0.98 -4.82
CA ASP A 145 -19.21 -0.07 -5.39
C ASP A 145 -19.69 -1.09 -4.33
N GLU A 146 -18.88 -1.37 -3.31
CA GLU A 146 -19.14 -2.42 -2.32
C GLU A 146 -19.71 -1.90 -1.00
N PHE A 147 -19.58 -0.61 -0.71
CA PHE A 147 -20.11 0.00 0.50
C PHE A 147 -21.09 1.14 0.19
N ILE A 148 -20.66 2.23 -0.44
CA ILE A 148 -21.49 3.43 -0.62
C ILE A 148 -22.76 3.09 -1.42
N ASP A 149 -22.63 2.41 -2.56
CA ASP A 149 -23.75 2.10 -3.46
C ASP A 149 -24.66 0.97 -2.93
N LYS A 150 -24.27 0.28 -1.84
CA LYS A 150 -25.03 -0.84 -1.22
C LYS A 150 -25.64 -0.49 0.14
N ARG A 151 -25.26 0.62 0.75
CA ARG A 151 -25.67 1.00 2.12
C ARG A 151 -26.36 2.37 2.13
N ASP A 152 -27.55 2.45 1.53
CA ASP A 152 -28.40 3.65 1.53
C ASP A 152 -28.86 4.09 2.93
N ASP A 153 -28.73 3.19 3.90
CA ASP A 153 -29.11 3.40 5.30
C ASP A 153 -28.06 4.17 6.12
N VAL A 154 -26.79 4.21 5.67
CA VAL A 154 -25.71 4.92 6.38
C VAL A 154 -25.59 6.38 5.91
N LYS A 155 -24.94 7.20 6.73
CA LYS A 155 -24.69 8.61 6.42
C LYS A 155 -23.20 8.81 6.11
N ILE A 156 -22.88 9.03 4.85
CA ILE A 156 -21.54 9.49 4.47
C ILE A 156 -21.45 10.96 4.87
N ILE A 157 -20.73 11.26 5.95
CA ILE A 157 -20.59 12.61 6.48
C ILE A 157 -19.37 13.35 5.93
N GLY A 158 -18.38 12.61 5.44
CA GLY A 158 -17.20 13.12 4.79
C GLY A 158 -16.71 12.12 3.75
N ASP A 159 -16.32 12.64 2.60
CA ASP A 159 -15.68 11.92 1.51
C ASP A 159 -14.66 12.88 0.90
N TYR A 160 -13.39 12.69 1.21
CA TYR A 160 -12.36 13.66 0.88
C TYR A 160 -11.10 12.99 0.29
N MET A 161 -10.51 13.69 -0.67
CA MET A 161 -9.27 13.33 -1.35
C MET A 161 -8.14 14.22 -0.84
N GLU A 162 -7.23 13.64 -0.04
CA GLU A 162 -6.01 14.32 0.38
C GLU A 162 -4.99 14.38 -0.77
N GLU A 163 -4.32 15.50 -0.90
CA GLU A 163 -3.24 15.66 -1.89
C GLU A 163 -2.07 14.71 -1.61
N GLU A 164 -1.78 14.47 -0.33
CA GLU A 164 -0.70 13.63 0.14
C GLU A 164 -1.20 12.56 1.12
N ALA A 165 -0.58 11.38 1.09
CA ALA A 165 -0.80 10.35 2.09
C ALA A 165 0.01 10.67 3.37
N THR A 166 -0.48 11.55 4.22
CA THR A 166 0.18 11.90 5.49
C THR A 166 -0.77 11.83 6.67
N GLU A 167 -0.25 11.44 7.85
CA GLU A 167 -1.03 11.46 9.09
C GLU A 167 -1.51 12.89 9.43
N ALA A 168 -0.68 13.91 9.18
CA ALA A 168 -1.01 15.29 9.49
C ALA A 168 -2.18 15.84 8.67
N ALA A 169 -2.27 15.51 7.37
CA ALA A 169 -3.39 15.91 6.52
C ALA A 169 -4.69 15.25 6.99
N ALA A 170 -4.66 13.92 7.19
CA ALA A 170 -5.82 13.17 7.66
C ALA A 170 -6.29 13.62 9.07
N MET A 171 -5.35 13.94 9.96
CA MET A 171 -5.65 14.47 11.30
C MET A 171 -6.42 15.80 11.19
N ALA A 172 -5.95 16.75 10.37
CA ALA A 172 -6.61 18.03 10.19
C ALA A 172 -8.04 17.86 9.63
N THR A 173 -8.22 17.00 8.62
CA THR A 173 -9.55 16.70 8.07
C THR A 173 -10.46 16.05 9.10
N MET A 174 -9.96 15.11 9.90
CA MET A 174 -10.76 14.46 10.94
C MET A 174 -11.14 15.43 12.07
N GLU A 175 -10.26 16.36 12.50
CA GLU A 175 -10.56 17.40 13.48
C GLU A 175 -11.71 18.31 12.99
N ASP A 176 -11.70 18.69 11.72
CA ASP A 176 -12.78 19.46 11.09
C ASP A 176 -14.09 18.68 11.06
N TRP A 177 -14.05 17.39 10.72
CA TRP A 177 -15.23 16.52 10.71
C TRP A 177 -15.78 16.30 12.12
N ALA A 178 -14.93 16.03 13.09
CA ALA A 178 -15.32 15.87 14.50
C ALA A 178 -16.06 17.11 15.03
N THR A 179 -15.54 18.30 14.69
CA THR A 179 -16.16 19.58 15.07
C THR A 179 -17.50 19.80 14.37
N SER A 180 -17.62 19.43 13.07
CA SER A 180 -18.77 19.72 12.22
C SER A 180 -19.90 18.71 12.39
N TYR A 181 -19.59 17.45 12.60
CA TYR A 181 -20.54 16.33 12.55
C TYR A 181 -20.67 15.56 13.87
N GLY A 182 -19.72 15.73 14.79
CA GLY A 182 -19.66 14.97 16.04
C GLY A 182 -19.21 13.51 15.79
N ARG A 183 -19.88 12.53 16.41
CA ARG A 183 -19.48 11.12 16.32
C ARG A 183 -19.44 10.61 14.87
N ILE A 184 -18.36 9.91 14.57
CA ILE A 184 -18.16 9.12 13.35
C ILE A 184 -18.03 7.66 13.77
N ASP A 185 -18.88 6.77 13.22
CA ASP A 185 -18.93 5.37 13.62
C ASP A 185 -17.91 4.53 12.87
N CYS A 186 -17.51 4.95 11.66
CA CYS A 186 -16.57 4.22 10.83
C CYS A 186 -15.72 5.16 9.97
N MET A 187 -14.42 4.86 9.88
CA MET A 187 -13.49 5.42 8.92
C MET A 187 -13.07 4.37 7.92
N LEU A 188 -13.27 4.65 6.63
CA LEU A 188 -12.74 3.89 5.50
C LEU A 188 -11.63 4.69 4.84
N THR A 189 -10.41 4.14 4.83
CA THR A 189 -9.24 4.86 4.31
C THR A 189 -8.48 4.02 3.28
N THR A 190 -7.94 4.68 2.26
CA THR A 190 -7.23 3.99 1.18
C THR A 190 -5.75 3.75 1.46
N ALA A 191 -5.25 4.27 2.59
CA ALA A 191 -3.89 4.04 3.09
C ALA A 191 -3.85 4.16 4.63
N ASP A 192 -2.96 3.43 5.29
CA ASP A 192 -2.82 3.41 6.75
C ASP A 192 -2.53 4.79 7.35
N LEU A 193 -1.69 5.60 6.71
CA LEU A 193 -1.37 6.94 7.21
C LEU A 193 -2.61 7.83 7.35
N LEU A 194 -3.62 7.63 6.51
CA LEU A 194 -4.89 8.36 6.62
C LEU A 194 -5.71 7.89 7.83
N GLY A 195 -5.79 6.58 8.03
CA GLY A 195 -6.48 6.00 9.18
C GLY A 195 -5.80 6.36 10.50
N ASN A 196 -4.46 6.30 10.53
CA ASN A 196 -3.67 6.69 11.68
C ASN A 196 -3.92 8.15 12.08
N GLY A 197 -3.85 9.07 11.10
CA GLY A 197 -4.11 10.48 11.35
C GLY A 197 -5.54 10.76 11.82
N ALA A 198 -6.52 10.10 11.20
CA ALA A 198 -7.91 10.22 11.62
C ALA A 198 -8.13 9.73 13.06
N TYR A 199 -7.56 8.59 13.44
CA TYR A 199 -7.65 8.08 14.81
C TYR A 199 -6.93 8.99 15.80
N GLU A 200 -5.69 9.43 15.50
CA GLU A 200 -4.92 10.31 16.38
C GLU A 200 -5.67 11.62 16.72
N ALA A 201 -6.47 12.15 15.78
CA ALA A 201 -7.26 13.35 15.98
C ALA A 201 -8.33 13.22 17.09
N VAL A 202 -8.79 12.00 17.38
CA VAL A 202 -9.96 11.76 18.24
C VAL A 202 -9.72 10.73 19.35
N LYS A 203 -8.54 10.14 19.46
CA LYS A 203 -8.22 9.06 20.40
C LYS A 203 -8.45 9.39 21.88
N ASP A 204 -8.41 10.66 22.24
CA ASP A 204 -8.59 11.16 23.61
C ASP A 204 -10.05 11.61 23.89
N ASP A 205 -10.98 11.39 22.96
CA ASP A 205 -12.40 11.71 23.09
C ASP A 205 -13.26 10.45 23.14
N ASP A 206 -13.77 10.12 24.31
CA ASP A 206 -14.61 8.95 24.60
C ASP A 206 -15.84 8.84 23.65
N THR A 207 -16.21 9.93 22.96
CA THR A 207 -17.28 9.94 21.95
C THR A 207 -16.97 8.99 20.79
N TYR A 208 -15.68 8.74 20.54
CA TYR A 208 -15.20 7.89 19.43
C TYR A 208 -14.84 6.47 19.87
N ASP A 209 -15.08 6.12 21.15
CA ASP A 209 -14.88 4.74 21.62
C ASP A 209 -15.64 3.76 20.71
N GLY A 210 -14.90 2.75 20.21
CA GLY A 210 -15.43 1.74 19.32
C GLY A 210 -15.69 2.21 17.89
N MET A 211 -15.11 3.34 17.46
CA MET A 211 -15.07 3.71 16.04
C MET A 211 -14.40 2.61 15.24
N LEU A 212 -15.02 2.19 14.14
CA LEU A 212 -14.45 1.20 13.24
C LEU A 212 -13.45 1.88 12.31
N VAL A 213 -12.24 1.34 12.19
CA VAL A 213 -11.20 1.88 11.29
C VAL A 213 -10.73 0.78 10.36
N TYR A 214 -10.81 1.05 9.06
CA TYR A 214 -10.37 0.15 8.00
C TYR A 214 -9.40 0.86 7.06
N SER A 215 -8.32 0.15 6.68
CA SER A 215 -7.29 0.73 5.82
C SER A 215 -6.62 -0.29 4.90
N VAL A 216 -5.67 0.19 4.11
CA VAL A 216 -4.76 -0.61 3.29
C VAL A 216 -3.33 -0.17 3.58
N ASP A 217 -2.42 -1.08 3.61
CA ASP A 217 -0.97 -1.18 3.77
C ASP A 217 -0.63 -2.16 4.89
N CYS A 218 -1.38 -2.11 6.01
CA CYS A 218 -1.19 -2.98 7.17
C CYS A 218 0.25 -2.90 7.72
N LEU A 219 0.72 -1.66 7.95
CA LEU A 219 2.07 -1.36 8.46
C LEU A 219 2.26 -1.91 9.89
N ALA A 220 3.50 -2.00 10.35
CA ALA A 220 3.84 -2.51 11.67
C ALA A 220 3.06 -1.81 12.81
N LYS A 221 2.95 -0.47 12.76
CA LYS A 221 2.12 0.32 13.70
C LYS A 221 0.65 -0.14 13.64
N THR A 222 0.07 -0.22 12.44
CA THR A 222 -1.34 -0.61 12.26
C THR A 222 -1.64 -2.02 12.77
N VAL A 223 -0.70 -2.95 12.62
CA VAL A 223 -0.83 -4.32 13.16
C VAL A 223 -0.92 -4.29 14.69
N LEU A 224 -0.08 -3.49 15.37
CA LEU A 224 -0.17 -3.32 16.83
C LEU A 224 -1.48 -2.65 17.24
N GLU A 225 -1.96 -1.69 16.48
CA GLU A 225 -3.25 -1.02 16.70
C GLU A 225 -4.46 -1.94 16.47
N ILE A 226 -4.37 -2.91 15.52
CA ILE A 226 -5.38 -3.99 15.41
C ILE A 226 -5.35 -4.88 16.64
N LYS A 227 -4.17 -5.20 17.18
CA LYS A 227 -4.01 -5.99 18.40
C LYS A 227 -4.65 -5.31 19.61
N ASP A 228 -4.54 -4.00 19.69
CA ASP A 228 -5.13 -3.18 20.75
C ASP A 228 -6.63 -2.90 20.57
N GLY A 229 -7.21 -3.28 19.41
CA GLY A 229 -8.61 -3.03 19.08
C GLY A 229 -8.89 -1.60 18.62
N VAL A 230 -7.87 -0.83 18.27
CA VAL A 230 -7.98 0.52 17.68
C VAL A 230 -8.40 0.43 16.21
N TYR A 231 -7.71 -0.39 15.44
CA TYR A 231 -8.12 -0.72 14.08
C TYR A 231 -8.98 -1.98 14.05
N THR A 232 -9.93 -2.00 13.13
CA THR A 232 -10.80 -3.17 12.90
C THR A 232 -10.15 -4.16 11.96
N ALA A 233 -9.61 -3.67 10.83
CA ALA A 233 -8.87 -4.48 9.87
C ALA A 233 -8.03 -3.61 8.93
N ALA A 234 -6.98 -4.21 8.38
CA ALA A 234 -6.18 -3.61 7.32
C ALA A 234 -5.77 -4.67 6.28
N VAL A 235 -5.59 -4.24 5.02
CA VAL A 235 -5.10 -5.13 3.96
C VAL A 235 -3.60 -4.96 3.79
N TYR A 236 -2.85 -6.04 3.99
CA TYR A 236 -1.41 -6.11 3.75
C TYR A 236 -1.13 -6.33 2.27
N GLN A 237 -0.41 -5.42 1.65
CA GLN A 237 -0.08 -5.47 0.22
C GLN A 237 1.00 -6.52 -0.12
N ASN A 238 1.58 -7.19 0.87
CA ASN A 238 2.58 -8.25 0.74
C ASN A 238 3.87 -7.81 0.01
N PRO A 239 4.59 -6.78 0.54
CA PRO A 239 5.84 -6.30 -0.07
C PRO A 239 6.88 -7.39 -0.33
N PRO A 240 7.06 -8.42 0.55
CA PRO A 240 7.99 -9.51 0.27
C PRO A 240 7.66 -10.30 -1.00
N ALA A 241 6.38 -10.66 -1.18
CA ALA A 241 5.95 -11.39 -2.37
C ALA A 241 6.00 -10.50 -3.63
N LEU A 242 5.71 -9.21 -3.48
CA LEU A 242 5.78 -8.24 -4.57
C LEU A 242 7.22 -8.06 -5.05
N ALA A 243 8.19 -7.94 -4.14
CA ALA A 243 9.61 -7.87 -4.47
C ALA A 243 10.09 -9.18 -5.13
N ALA A 244 9.75 -10.34 -4.55
CA ALA A 244 10.10 -11.65 -5.10
C ALA A 244 9.60 -11.83 -6.54
N ALA A 245 8.34 -11.48 -6.80
CA ALA A 245 7.74 -11.60 -8.12
C ALA A 245 8.39 -10.66 -9.15
N ASN A 246 8.73 -9.42 -8.77
CA ASN A 246 9.44 -8.47 -9.62
C ASN A 246 10.86 -8.93 -9.95
N LEU A 247 11.63 -9.39 -8.96
CA LEU A 247 12.99 -9.88 -9.16
C LEU A 247 13.01 -11.15 -10.03
N LYS A 248 12.02 -12.03 -9.82
CA LYS A 248 11.85 -13.20 -10.68
C LYS A 248 11.50 -12.79 -12.12
N ALA A 249 10.60 -11.83 -12.29
CA ALA A 249 10.28 -11.30 -13.61
C ALA A 249 11.51 -10.71 -14.31
N ALA A 250 12.31 -9.91 -13.60
CA ALA A 250 13.57 -9.39 -14.12
C ALA A 250 14.54 -10.52 -14.52
N TYR A 251 14.67 -11.54 -13.67
CA TYR A 251 15.50 -12.73 -13.97
C TYR A 251 15.03 -13.45 -15.24
N ASP A 252 13.72 -13.71 -15.37
CA ASP A 252 13.14 -14.43 -16.53
C ASP A 252 13.34 -13.62 -17.83
N LEU A 253 13.20 -12.32 -17.80
CA LEU A 253 13.45 -11.42 -18.93
C LEU A 253 14.94 -11.40 -19.30
N LEU A 254 15.84 -11.23 -18.33
CA LEU A 254 17.29 -11.13 -18.56
C LEU A 254 17.90 -12.44 -19.05
N THR A 255 17.38 -13.57 -18.63
CA THR A 255 17.84 -14.92 -19.07
C THR A 255 17.19 -15.37 -20.37
N GLY A 256 16.19 -14.64 -20.88
CA GLY A 256 15.45 -14.99 -22.07
C GLY A 256 14.44 -16.14 -21.88
N ALA A 257 14.09 -16.44 -20.63
CA ALA A 257 13.04 -17.40 -20.32
C ALA A 257 11.66 -16.87 -20.71
N GLU A 258 11.45 -15.55 -20.57
CA GLU A 258 10.24 -14.84 -20.96
C GLU A 258 10.60 -13.57 -21.74
N THR A 259 9.62 -13.01 -22.44
CA THR A 259 9.76 -11.74 -23.18
C THR A 259 8.88 -10.64 -22.61
N VAL A 260 7.80 -11.00 -21.92
CA VAL A 260 6.88 -10.14 -21.17
C VAL A 260 6.36 -10.95 -19.99
N VAL A 261 6.33 -10.35 -18.80
CA VAL A 261 5.80 -10.96 -17.57
C VAL A 261 4.70 -10.08 -17.02
N ASN A 262 3.51 -10.64 -16.84
CA ASN A 262 2.38 -9.96 -16.23
C ASN A 262 1.87 -10.82 -15.06
N THR A 263 2.08 -10.35 -13.83
CA THR A 263 1.82 -11.14 -12.62
C THR A 263 1.06 -10.31 -11.58
N SER A 264 -0.02 -10.89 -11.06
CA SER A 264 -0.72 -10.37 -9.88
C SER A 264 -0.19 -11.04 -8.62
N VAL A 265 -0.01 -10.25 -7.56
CA VAL A 265 0.41 -10.71 -6.24
C VAL A 265 -0.76 -10.58 -5.27
N ASP A 266 -1.04 -11.64 -4.53
CA ASP A 266 -2.14 -11.66 -3.57
C ASP A 266 -1.84 -10.78 -2.35
N SER A 267 -2.83 -9.99 -1.96
CA SER A 267 -2.86 -9.26 -0.70
C SER A 267 -3.45 -10.11 0.41
N LEU A 268 -3.10 -9.82 1.65
CA LEU A 268 -3.58 -10.54 2.82
C LEU A 268 -4.41 -9.62 3.73
N LEU A 269 -5.53 -10.11 4.23
CA LEU A 269 -6.36 -9.36 5.18
C LEU A 269 -5.89 -9.63 6.61
N CYS A 270 -5.59 -8.57 7.36
CA CYS A 270 -5.28 -8.61 8.79
C CYS A 270 -6.52 -8.17 9.60
N THR A 271 -6.91 -9.00 10.55
CA THR A 271 -7.99 -8.76 11.50
C THR A 271 -7.56 -9.22 12.89
N SER A 272 -8.36 -8.97 13.92
CA SER A 272 -8.11 -9.49 15.27
C SER A 272 -7.91 -11.01 15.34
N ASP A 273 -8.47 -11.77 14.37
CA ASP A 273 -8.40 -13.24 14.36
C ASP A 273 -7.01 -13.77 13.96
N ASN A 274 -6.25 -13.00 13.18
CA ASN A 274 -4.95 -13.43 12.65
C ASN A 274 -3.81 -12.43 12.90
N VAL A 275 -4.07 -11.35 13.60
CA VAL A 275 -3.09 -10.27 13.85
C VAL A 275 -1.78 -10.77 14.47
N ASP A 276 -1.84 -11.81 15.31
CA ASP A 276 -0.67 -12.41 15.95
C ASP A 276 0.33 -12.98 14.93
N GLN A 277 -0.15 -13.47 13.79
CA GLN A 277 0.70 -13.97 12.70
C GLN A 277 1.41 -12.81 11.98
N PHE A 278 0.77 -11.65 11.85
CA PHE A 278 1.38 -10.44 11.30
C PHE A 278 2.38 -9.81 12.27
N ILE A 279 2.09 -9.79 13.57
CA ILE A 279 3.05 -9.34 14.58
C ILE A 279 4.33 -10.21 14.51
N GLN A 280 4.18 -11.54 14.46
CA GLN A 280 5.33 -12.44 14.33
C GLN A 280 6.12 -12.16 13.06
N MET A 281 5.44 -11.97 11.93
CA MET A 281 6.08 -11.59 10.67
C MET A 281 6.96 -10.33 10.82
N TYR A 282 6.40 -9.28 11.44
CA TYR A 282 7.15 -8.03 11.63
C TYR A 282 8.29 -8.15 12.64
N ILE A 283 8.18 -9.05 13.63
CA ILE A 283 9.30 -9.39 14.51
C ILE A 283 10.41 -10.09 13.71
N ASP A 284 10.06 -11.07 12.89
CA ASP A 284 11.01 -11.82 12.06
C ASP A 284 11.73 -10.93 11.02
N GLN A 285 11.05 -9.87 10.60
CA GLN A 285 11.62 -8.82 9.72
C GLN A 285 12.40 -7.73 10.50
N GLY A 286 12.37 -7.74 11.83
CA GLY A 286 13.04 -6.75 12.68
C GLY A 286 12.38 -5.36 12.70
N GLN A 287 11.10 -5.26 12.32
CA GLN A 287 10.34 -4.01 12.30
C GLN A 287 9.52 -3.78 13.59
N ILE A 288 9.22 -4.85 14.32
CA ILE A 288 8.65 -4.81 15.67
C ILE A 288 9.64 -5.52 16.59
N THR A 289 9.97 -4.92 17.73
CA THR A 289 10.78 -5.59 18.76
C THR A 289 9.91 -6.51 19.62
N GLU A 290 10.51 -7.54 20.21
CA GLU A 290 9.79 -8.42 21.15
C GLU A 290 9.21 -7.66 22.36
N ASP A 291 9.94 -6.66 22.87
CA ASP A 291 9.47 -5.83 23.98
C ASP A 291 8.27 -4.96 23.57
N GLU A 292 8.28 -4.42 22.36
CA GLU A 292 7.16 -3.66 21.81
C GLU A 292 5.94 -4.56 21.63
N ALA A 293 6.08 -5.71 20.96
CA ALA A 293 5.01 -6.68 20.81
C ALA A 293 4.41 -7.09 22.16
N LYS A 294 5.25 -7.29 23.18
CA LYS A 294 4.82 -7.64 24.53
C LYS A 294 4.03 -6.52 25.21
N SER A 295 4.33 -5.26 24.94
CA SER A 295 3.55 -4.14 25.48
C SER A 295 2.13 -4.09 24.92
N HIS A 296 1.90 -4.69 23.74
CA HIS A 296 0.59 -4.88 23.09
C HIS A 296 -0.01 -6.28 23.35
N GLY A 297 0.48 -7.01 24.35
CA GLY A 297 -0.07 -8.29 24.79
C GLY A 297 0.26 -9.48 23.88
N TYR A 298 1.29 -9.36 23.03
CA TYR A 298 1.79 -10.46 22.22
C TYR A 298 3.12 -10.99 22.76
N GLU A 299 3.25 -12.33 22.85
CA GLU A 299 4.51 -12.99 23.21
C GLU A 299 5.17 -13.56 21.95
N ALA A 300 6.40 -13.13 21.67
CA ALA A 300 7.13 -13.55 20.47
C ALA A 300 7.23 -15.07 20.37
N GLY A 301 6.96 -15.62 19.19
CA GLY A 301 6.95 -17.06 18.93
C GLY A 301 5.65 -17.78 19.34
N SER A 302 4.63 -17.06 19.83
CA SER A 302 3.33 -17.68 20.18
C SER A 302 2.48 -18.00 18.95
N ALA A 303 2.73 -17.37 17.81
CA ALA A 303 2.15 -17.70 16.51
C ALA A 303 3.24 -17.97 15.47
N LYS A 304 2.87 -18.59 14.35
CA LYS A 304 3.72 -18.62 13.16
C LYS A 304 3.57 -17.32 12.37
N SER A 305 4.58 -16.95 11.62
CA SER A 305 4.48 -15.86 10.65
C SER A 305 3.37 -16.13 9.64
N ILE A 306 2.67 -15.07 9.20
CA ILE A 306 1.67 -15.18 8.13
C ILE A 306 2.29 -15.60 6.78
N LEU A 307 3.61 -15.49 6.65
CA LEU A 307 4.36 -15.85 5.44
C LEU A 307 4.93 -17.28 5.48
N ASP A 308 4.81 -18.02 6.60
CA ASP A 308 5.20 -19.43 6.75
C ASP A 308 4.13 -20.37 6.16
#